data_19e05c03c71df617aca88167beb1c132
#
_entry.id   19e05c03c71df617aca88167beb1c132
#
_cell.length_a   1.000
_cell.length_b   1.000
_cell.length_c   1.000
_cell.angle_alpha   90.00
_cell.angle_beta   90.00
_cell.angle_gamma   90.00
#
_symmetry.space_group_name_H-M   'P 1'
#
loop_
_entity.id
_entity.type
_entity.pdbx_description
1 polymer ?
#
loop_
_entity_poly.entity_id
_entity_poly.type
_entity_poly.pdbx_seq_one_letter_code
_entity_poly.pdbx_strand_id
1 'polypeptide(L)'
;YQEDLMSKSDAQIAEAVLTKEVRKLTGKWPRRPEIKEGTAYKYEVPPYIQYKTPELQKLLYNVRTADFIVDHNGKIILPPKLDVDVKINKGVYRIGIGGLHSSEKNVSYVATDTHMIVDRDVASYYPRIITNLRLYPVGMGPDFLGAYEQIIARRLHAKKNKIFATD
;
A
#
# COMPACT_ATOMS: atom_id res chain seq x y z
N TYR A 1 21.63 0.10 14.86
CA TYR A 1 20.60 -0.91 15.23
C TYR A 1 21.20 -2.25 15.64
N GLN A 2 22.54 -2.41 15.60
CA GLN A 2 23.25 -3.66 15.98
C GLN A 2 22.72 -4.92 15.27
N GLU A 3 22.43 -4.82 14.00
CA GLU A 3 21.90 -5.88 13.16
C GLU A 3 22.49 -5.75 11.76
N ASP A 4 22.89 -6.87 11.17
CA ASP A 4 23.31 -6.87 9.78
C ASP A 4 22.13 -6.55 8.86
N LEU A 5 22.19 -5.38 8.23
CA LEU A 5 21.18 -4.92 7.28
C LEU A 5 21.61 -5.09 5.82
N MET A 6 22.88 -5.44 5.57
CA MET A 6 23.45 -5.52 4.22
C MET A 6 22.80 -6.59 3.35
N SER A 7 22.34 -7.69 3.96
CA SER A 7 21.66 -8.80 3.27
C SER A 7 20.14 -8.66 3.18
N LYS A 8 19.58 -7.56 3.70
CA LYS A 8 18.13 -7.35 3.80
C LYS A 8 17.60 -6.50 2.65
N SER A 9 16.39 -6.84 2.19
CA SER A 9 15.63 -5.95 1.30
C SER A 9 15.13 -4.72 2.05
N ASP A 10 14.80 -3.64 1.32
CA ASP A 10 14.26 -2.40 1.89
C ASP A 10 13.05 -2.64 2.81
N ALA A 11 12.16 -3.57 2.44
CA ALA A 11 11.02 -3.94 3.27
C ALA A 11 11.43 -4.60 4.59
N GLN A 12 12.44 -5.48 4.56
CA GLN A 12 12.98 -6.12 5.77
C GLN A 12 13.74 -5.13 6.66
N ILE A 13 14.43 -4.16 6.06
CA ILE A 13 15.07 -3.06 6.79
C ILE A 13 14.00 -2.20 7.48
N ALA A 14 12.95 -1.82 6.76
CA ALA A 14 11.85 -1.05 7.33
C ALA A 14 11.17 -1.80 8.48
N GLU A 15 10.92 -3.09 8.35
CA GLU A 15 10.36 -3.94 9.40
C GLU A 15 11.28 -3.99 10.64
N ALA A 16 12.58 -4.18 10.44
CA ALA A 16 13.56 -4.23 11.52
C ALA A 16 13.62 -2.90 12.28
N VAL A 17 13.63 -1.77 11.55
CA VAL A 17 13.63 -0.44 12.14
C VAL A 17 12.35 -0.20 12.95
N LEU A 18 11.19 -0.43 12.36
CA LEU A 18 9.89 -0.24 13.02
C LEU A 18 9.76 -1.11 14.27
N THR A 19 10.14 -2.38 14.19
CA THR A 19 10.10 -3.31 15.33
C THR A 19 10.96 -2.79 16.49
N LYS A 20 12.15 -2.28 16.20
CA LYS A 20 13.04 -1.73 17.24
C LYS A 20 12.55 -0.40 17.81
N GLU A 21 12.01 0.49 16.99
CA GLU A 21 11.42 1.73 17.47
C GLU A 21 10.18 1.48 18.35
N VAL A 22 9.29 0.57 17.95
CA VAL A 22 8.14 0.15 18.78
C VAL A 22 8.61 -0.48 20.09
N ARG A 23 9.65 -1.34 20.05
CA ARG A 23 10.24 -1.89 21.28
C ARG A 23 10.78 -0.83 22.22
N LYS A 24 11.44 0.21 21.70
CA LYS A 24 11.93 1.33 22.53
C LYS A 24 10.79 2.04 23.26
N LEU A 25 9.64 2.19 22.61
CA LEU A 25 8.45 2.84 23.20
C LEU A 25 7.73 1.94 24.22
N THR A 26 7.63 0.65 23.92
CA THR A 26 6.79 -0.28 24.71
C THR A 26 7.58 -1.15 25.69
N GLY A 27 8.88 -1.26 25.54
CA GLY A 27 9.73 -2.22 26.27
C GLY A 27 9.56 -3.68 25.83
N LYS A 28 8.68 -3.97 24.87
CA LYS A 28 8.32 -5.33 24.44
C LYS A 28 8.62 -5.55 22.96
N TRP A 29 9.04 -6.77 22.61
CA TRP A 29 9.14 -7.15 21.22
C TRP A 29 7.74 -7.33 20.60
N PRO A 30 7.44 -6.68 19.45
CA PRO A 30 6.22 -6.97 18.72
C PRO A 30 6.17 -8.44 18.30
N ARG A 31 4.99 -9.03 18.37
CA ARG A 31 4.77 -10.40 17.90
C ARG A 31 4.23 -10.36 16.48
N ARG A 32 4.88 -11.10 15.59
CA ARG A 32 4.33 -11.30 14.24
C ARG A 32 3.12 -12.26 14.38
N PRO A 33 1.93 -11.87 13.90
CA PRO A 33 0.80 -12.78 13.87
C PRO A 33 1.11 -13.98 12.97
N GLU A 34 0.70 -15.16 13.40
CA GLU A 34 0.77 -16.36 12.57
C GLU A 34 -0.33 -16.28 11.52
N ILE A 35 0.05 -16.22 10.25
CA ILE A 35 -0.87 -16.25 9.12
C ILE A 35 -0.85 -17.68 8.57
N LYS A 36 -2.01 -18.34 8.60
CA LYS A 36 -2.15 -19.72 8.13
C LYS A 36 -2.59 -19.74 6.67
N GLU A 37 -2.06 -20.70 5.92
CA GLU A 37 -2.55 -21.04 4.58
C GLU A 37 -4.07 -21.27 4.62
N GLY A 38 -4.77 -20.83 3.58
CA GLY A 38 -6.22 -20.93 3.48
C GLY A 38 -7.00 -19.89 4.29
N THR A 39 -6.32 -19.03 5.07
CA THR A 39 -7.00 -17.91 5.74
C THR A 39 -7.62 -17.00 4.67
N ALA A 40 -8.92 -16.74 4.79
CA ALA A 40 -9.66 -15.87 3.88
C ALA A 40 -9.91 -14.51 4.52
N TYR A 41 -9.63 -13.45 3.76
CA TYR A 41 -9.94 -12.07 4.13
C TYR A 41 -10.97 -11.49 3.18
N LYS A 42 -11.87 -10.65 3.70
CA LYS A 42 -12.74 -9.80 2.89
C LYS A 42 -12.30 -8.37 2.95
N TYR A 43 -12.35 -7.69 1.82
CA TYR A 43 -12.03 -6.27 1.76
C TYR A 43 -13.26 -5.45 2.16
N GLU A 44 -13.11 -4.64 3.21
CA GLU A 44 -14.13 -3.71 3.64
C GLU A 44 -14.02 -2.42 2.81
N VAL A 45 -14.85 -2.33 1.79
CA VAL A 45 -14.90 -1.12 0.94
C VAL A 45 -15.58 0.01 1.69
N PRO A 46 -14.91 1.16 1.85
CA PRO A 46 -15.53 2.32 2.48
C PRO A 46 -16.84 2.73 1.80
N PRO A 47 -17.89 3.11 2.53
CA PRO A 47 -19.24 3.35 2.00
C PRO A 47 -19.29 4.53 1.02
N TYR A 48 -18.35 5.46 1.10
CA TYR A 48 -18.27 6.61 0.17
C TYR A 48 -17.73 6.22 -1.21
N ILE A 49 -17.17 5.02 -1.38
CA ILE A 49 -16.74 4.54 -2.70
C ILE A 49 -17.97 4.04 -3.45
N GLN A 50 -18.36 4.82 -4.45
CA GLN A 50 -19.49 4.56 -5.31
C GLN A 50 -19.12 4.86 -6.76
N TYR A 51 -19.66 4.08 -7.69
CA TYR A 51 -19.45 4.26 -9.12
C TYR A 51 -20.79 4.40 -9.85
N LYS A 52 -20.77 5.15 -10.95
CA LYS A 52 -21.98 5.40 -11.78
C LYS A 52 -22.07 4.43 -12.96
N THR A 53 -20.96 3.94 -13.47
CA THR A 53 -20.95 3.06 -14.64
C THR A 53 -21.16 1.61 -14.24
N PRO A 54 -21.94 0.83 -15.02
CA PRO A 54 -22.25 -0.57 -14.71
C PRO A 54 -21.00 -1.44 -14.53
N GLU A 55 -19.98 -1.22 -15.35
CA GLU A 55 -18.71 -1.96 -15.32
C GLU A 55 -17.98 -1.76 -13.96
N LEU A 56 -17.89 -0.52 -13.51
CA LEU A 56 -17.26 -0.21 -12.23
C LEU A 56 -18.12 -0.63 -11.03
N GLN A 57 -19.45 -0.58 -11.17
CA GLN A 57 -20.37 -1.13 -10.15
C GLN A 57 -20.19 -2.64 -9.99
N LYS A 58 -20.10 -3.37 -11.12
CA LYS A 58 -19.80 -4.81 -11.12
C LYS A 58 -18.45 -5.11 -10.50
N LEU A 59 -17.42 -4.31 -10.84
CA LEU A 59 -16.10 -4.46 -10.26
C LEU A 59 -16.13 -4.25 -8.74
N LEU A 60 -16.80 -3.20 -8.27
CA LEU A 60 -16.96 -2.91 -6.84
C LEU A 60 -17.69 -4.04 -6.11
N TYR A 61 -18.75 -4.58 -6.71
CA TYR A 61 -19.45 -5.75 -6.18
C TYR A 61 -18.53 -6.96 -6.08
N ASN A 62 -17.71 -7.22 -7.10
CA ASN A 62 -16.73 -8.30 -7.08
C ASN A 62 -15.70 -8.12 -5.97
N VAL A 63 -15.21 -6.91 -5.74
CA VAL A 63 -14.28 -6.61 -4.63
C VAL A 63 -14.93 -6.89 -3.28
N ARG A 64 -16.15 -6.40 -3.06
CA ARG A 64 -16.89 -6.58 -1.80
C ARG A 64 -17.20 -8.04 -1.48
N THR A 65 -17.38 -8.86 -2.51
CA THR A 65 -17.76 -10.28 -2.37
C THR A 65 -16.62 -11.27 -2.57
N ALA A 66 -15.40 -10.76 -2.83
CA ALA A 66 -14.22 -11.62 -3.01
C ALA A 66 -13.68 -12.11 -1.67
N ASP A 67 -13.29 -13.37 -1.63
CA ASP A 67 -12.43 -13.91 -0.60
C ASP A 67 -10.98 -13.85 -1.08
N PHE A 68 -10.15 -13.13 -0.33
CA PHE A 68 -8.71 -13.02 -0.58
C PHE A 68 -8.02 -14.08 0.27
N ILE A 69 -7.52 -15.12 -0.36
CA ILE A 69 -7.00 -16.31 0.32
C ILE A 69 -5.48 -16.22 0.42
N VAL A 70 -4.96 -16.62 1.56
CA VAL A 70 -3.52 -16.74 1.80
C VAL A 70 -3.00 -18.06 1.23
N ASP A 71 -1.94 -18.00 0.43
CA ASP A 71 -1.25 -19.18 -0.10
C ASP A 71 -0.28 -19.79 0.92
N HIS A 72 0.35 -20.90 0.50
CA HIS A 72 1.35 -21.61 1.31
C HIS A 72 2.61 -20.78 1.63
N ASN A 73 2.87 -19.69 0.90
CA ASN A 73 3.96 -18.74 1.16
C ASN A 73 3.55 -17.57 2.07
N GLY A 74 2.31 -17.55 2.55
CA GLY A 74 1.77 -16.44 3.34
C GLY A 74 1.41 -15.21 2.50
N LYS A 75 1.26 -15.34 1.17
CA LYS A 75 0.86 -14.26 0.27
C LYS A 75 -0.63 -14.33 -0.02
N ILE A 76 -1.24 -13.16 -0.16
CA ILE A 76 -2.64 -13.06 -0.59
C ILE A 76 -2.71 -13.24 -2.11
N ILE A 77 -3.56 -14.16 -2.56
CA ILE A 77 -3.82 -14.40 -3.99
C ILE A 77 -4.91 -13.46 -4.47
N LEU A 78 -4.69 -12.84 -5.64
CA LEU A 78 -5.75 -12.06 -6.31
C LEU A 78 -6.87 -13.01 -6.75
N PRO A 79 -8.12 -12.79 -6.28
CA PRO A 79 -9.25 -13.62 -6.72
C PRO A 79 -9.45 -13.55 -8.24
N PRO A 80 -9.67 -14.70 -8.94
CA PRO A 80 -9.78 -14.71 -10.40
C PRO A 80 -10.84 -13.77 -10.97
N LYS A 81 -11.93 -13.53 -10.25
CA LYS A 81 -12.99 -12.59 -10.65
C LYS A 81 -12.55 -11.12 -10.65
N LEU A 82 -11.38 -10.81 -10.07
CA LEU A 82 -10.78 -9.47 -10.07
C LEU A 82 -9.62 -9.34 -11.06
N ASP A 83 -9.12 -10.45 -11.61
CA ASP A 83 -8.07 -10.41 -12.66
C ASP A 83 -8.70 -10.11 -14.02
N VAL A 84 -9.20 -8.90 -14.17
CA VAL A 84 -9.92 -8.43 -15.36
C VAL A 84 -9.45 -7.06 -15.77
N ASP A 85 -9.45 -6.81 -17.08
CA ASP A 85 -9.23 -5.48 -17.61
C ASP A 85 -10.52 -4.67 -17.56
N VAL A 86 -10.44 -3.45 -17.06
CA VAL A 86 -11.56 -2.51 -16.93
C VAL A 86 -11.30 -1.32 -17.84
N LYS A 87 -12.22 -1.07 -18.76
CA LYS A 87 -12.17 0.11 -19.63
C LYS A 87 -12.83 1.29 -18.94
N ILE A 88 -12.11 2.39 -18.79
CA ILE A 88 -12.61 3.65 -18.28
C ILE A 88 -12.30 4.71 -19.33
N ASN A 89 -13.32 5.18 -20.04
CA ASN A 89 -13.18 6.04 -21.24
C ASN A 89 -12.27 5.40 -22.29
N LYS A 90 -11.12 6.02 -22.56
CA LYS A 90 -10.12 5.53 -23.52
C LYS A 90 -9.02 4.69 -22.86
N GLY A 91 -8.98 4.64 -21.53
CA GLY A 91 -7.97 3.94 -20.77
C GLY A 91 -8.37 2.51 -20.42
N VAL A 92 -7.38 1.65 -20.29
CA VAL A 92 -7.53 0.28 -19.80
C VAL A 92 -6.80 0.15 -18.47
N TYR A 93 -7.47 -0.41 -17.48
CA TYR A 93 -6.95 -0.55 -16.13
C TYR A 93 -7.10 -1.97 -15.64
N ARG A 94 -6.19 -2.39 -14.77
CA ARG A 94 -6.23 -3.69 -14.11
C ARG A 94 -6.10 -3.51 -12.59
N ILE A 95 -6.87 -4.28 -11.85
CA ILE A 95 -6.74 -4.35 -10.40
C ILE A 95 -5.62 -5.31 -10.04
N GLY A 96 -4.75 -4.89 -9.12
CA GLY A 96 -3.81 -5.73 -8.39
C GLY A 96 -4.07 -5.67 -6.88
N ILE A 97 -3.40 -6.50 -6.12
CA ILE A 97 -3.49 -6.46 -4.64
C ILE A 97 -3.07 -5.08 -4.09
N GLY A 98 -2.13 -4.40 -4.77
CA GLY A 98 -1.64 -3.08 -4.37
C GLY A 98 -2.43 -1.89 -4.91
N GLY A 99 -3.43 -2.08 -5.76
CA GLY A 99 -4.25 -1.00 -6.31
C GLY A 99 -4.68 -1.16 -7.75
N LEU A 100 -5.17 -0.07 -8.33
CA LEU A 100 -5.58 0.02 -9.72
C LEU A 100 -4.45 0.60 -10.56
N HIS A 101 -4.08 -0.10 -11.62
CA HIS A 101 -2.99 0.30 -12.52
C HIS A 101 -3.48 0.46 -13.95
N SER A 102 -2.97 1.44 -14.66
CA SER A 102 -3.10 1.52 -16.12
C SER A 102 -2.39 0.33 -16.76
N SER A 103 -3.03 -0.30 -17.73
CA SER A 103 -2.52 -1.48 -18.43
C SER A 103 -2.42 -1.28 -19.95
N GLU A 104 -2.49 -0.04 -20.43
CA GLU A 104 -2.29 0.26 -21.84
C GLU A 104 -0.87 -0.10 -22.29
N LYS A 105 -0.79 -0.59 -23.53
CA LYS A 105 0.48 -0.91 -24.20
C LYS A 105 0.61 -0.07 -25.49
N ASN A 106 1.82 0.40 -25.74
CA ASN A 106 2.16 1.13 -26.97
C ASN A 106 1.26 2.39 -27.20
N VAL A 107 0.99 3.13 -26.14
CA VAL A 107 0.18 4.36 -26.20
C VAL A 107 1.10 5.57 -26.00
N SER A 108 0.91 6.59 -26.83
CA SER A 108 1.59 7.88 -26.70
C SER A 108 0.54 8.97 -26.53
N TYR A 109 0.75 9.84 -25.57
CA TYR A 109 -0.07 11.03 -25.36
C TYR A 109 0.78 12.27 -25.60
N VAL A 110 0.28 13.19 -26.41
CA VAL A 110 0.96 14.43 -26.73
C VAL A 110 0.06 15.60 -26.32
N ALA A 111 0.63 16.59 -25.66
CA ALA A 111 -0.07 17.83 -25.35
C ALA A 111 -0.37 18.59 -26.64
N THR A 112 -1.52 19.29 -26.68
CA THR A 112 -1.97 20.12 -27.79
C THR A 112 -2.39 21.49 -27.26
N ASP A 113 -2.75 22.42 -28.12
CA ASP A 113 -3.22 23.75 -27.72
C ASP A 113 -4.49 23.70 -26.85
N THR A 114 -5.27 22.60 -26.94
CA THR A 114 -6.53 22.41 -26.22
C THR A 114 -6.45 21.35 -25.10
N HIS A 115 -5.35 20.58 -25.02
CA HIS A 115 -5.17 19.52 -24.05
C HIS A 115 -3.78 19.57 -23.43
N MET A 116 -3.71 19.58 -22.10
CA MET A 116 -2.45 19.51 -21.36
C MET A 116 -2.26 18.12 -20.73
N ILE A 117 -1.01 17.69 -20.64
CA ILE A 117 -0.63 16.53 -19.83
C ILE A 117 -0.20 17.06 -18.47
N VAL A 118 -0.81 16.54 -17.40
CA VAL A 118 -0.51 16.95 -16.03
C VAL A 118 -0.11 15.72 -15.22
N ASP A 119 1.08 15.75 -14.66
CA ASP A 119 1.49 14.80 -13.64
C ASP A 119 1.08 15.32 -12.24
N ARG A 120 0.36 14.49 -11.48
CA ARG A 120 -0.06 14.81 -10.10
C ARG A 120 0.25 13.65 -9.19
N ASP A 121 1.15 13.89 -8.25
CA ASP A 121 1.49 12.95 -7.20
C ASP A 121 1.00 13.43 -5.82
N VAL A 122 0.57 12.50 -5.00
CA VAL A 122 0.17 12.79 -3.61
C VAL A 122 1.38 12.61 -2.71
N ALA A 123 1.83 13.70 -2.12
CA ALA A 123 2.98 13.68 -1.22
C ALA A 123 2.81 12.67 -0.07
N SER A 124 3.69 11.66 -0.05
CA SER A 124 3.68 10.60 0.97
C SER A 124 2.32 9.88 1.08
N TYR A 125 1.74 9.46 -0.04
CA TYR A 125 0.38 8.92 -0.11
C TYR A 125 0.13 7.77 0.88
N TYR A 126 0.87 6.67 0.79
CA TYR A 126 0.69 5.54 1.70
C TYR A 126 0.96 5.90 3.17
N PRO A 127 2.05 6.60 3.51
CA PRO A 127 2.25 7.09 4.86
C PRO A 127 1.07 7.92 5.40
N ARG A 128 0.48 8.78 4.59
CA ARG A 128 -0.68 9.58 4.99
C ARG A 128 -1.93 8.74 5.21
N ILE A 129 -2.18 7.73 4.39
CA ILE A 129 -3.29 6.80 4.63
C ILE A 129 -3.12 6.13 6.00
N ILE A 130 -1.94 5.59 6.29
CA ILE A 130 -1.65 4.90 7.55
C ILE A 130 -1.88 5.83 8.75
N THR A 131 -1.33 7.04 8.72
CA THR A 131 -1.44 7.97 9.85
C THR A 131 -2.84 8.57 10.00
N ASN A 132 -3.49 8.98 8.90
CA ASN A 132 -4.81 9.60 8.96
C ASN A 132 -5.92 8.62 9.34
N LEU A 133 -5.84 7.38 8.87
CA LEU A 133 -6.79 6.32 9.23
C LEU A 133 -6.37 5.56 10.49
N ARG A 134 -5.24 5.93 11.11
CA ARG A 134 -4.68 5.30 12.32
C ARG A 134 -4.53 3.79 12.19
N LEU A 135 -4.03 3.34 11.03
CA LEU A 135 -3.82 1.92 10.75
C LEU A 135 -2.52 1.44 11.39
N TYR A 136 -2.56 0.28 12.01
CA TYR A 136 -1.37 -0.36 12.60
C TYR A 136 -1.46 -1.88 12.52
N PRO A 137 -0.31 -2.57 12.41
CA PRO A 137 -0.27 -4.02 12.46
C PRO A 137 -0.70 -4.53 13.85
N VAL A 138 -1.56 -5.53 13.89
CA VAL A 138 -2.09 -6.08 15.16
C VAL A 138 -0.97 -6.47 16.13
N GLY A 139 0.11 -7.07 15.62
CA GLY A 139 1.24 -7.50 16.46
C GLY A 139 2.09 -6.35 17.02
N MET A 140 1.97 -5.13 16.49
CA MET A 140 2.69 -3.93 16.97
C MET A 140 1.83 -3.01 17.84
N GLY A 141 0.51 -3.12 17.71
CA GLY A 141 -0.43 -2.28 18.45
C GLY A 141 -0.39 -0.80 18.05
N PRO A 142 -1.15 0.07 18.76
CA PRO A 142 -1.26 1.49 18.46
C PRO A 142 0.05 2.27 18.62
N ASP A 143 0.99 1.80 19.42
CA ASP A 143 2.31 2.43 19.60
C ASP A 143 3.15 2.45 18.32
N PHE A 144 2.81 1.58 17.35
CA PHE A 144 3.35 1.62 15.98
C PHE A 144 3.19 3.00 15.35
N LEU A 145 2.06 3.68 15.56
CA LEU A 145 1.79 4.99 14.95
C LEU A 145 2.79 6.05 15.41
N GLY A 146 3.12 6.06 16.69
CA GLY A 146 4.13 7.00 17.22
C GLY A 146 5.51 6.77 16.61
N ALA A 147 5.96 5.50 16.51
CA ALA A 147 7.22 5.16 15.86
C ALA A 147 7.21 5.52 14.37
N TYR A 148 6.11 5.23 13.69
CA TYR A 148 5.94 5.47 12.26
C TYR A 148 5.94 6.96 11.92
N GLU A 149 5.21 7.78 12.67
CA GLU A 149 5.16 9.24 12.52
C GLU A 149 6.54 9.88 12.70
N GLN A 150 7.32 9.42 13.67
CA GLN A 150 8.70 9.90 13.87
C GLN A 150 9.60 9.56 12.67
N ILE A 151 9.47 8.37 12.07
CA ILE A 151 10.23 7.98 10.89
C ILE A 151 9.83 8.84 9.69
N ILE A 152 8.52 9.08 9.49
CA ILE A 152 8.04 9.95 8.41
C ILE A 152 8.56 11.38 8.59
N ALA A 153 8.51 11.93 9.80
CA ALA A 153 8.99 13.28 10.08
C ALA A 153 10.49 13.40 9.74
N ARG A 154 11.32 12.43 10.16
CA ARG A 154 12.74 12.38 9.81
C ARG A 154 12.97 12.31 8.30
N ARG A 155 12.22 11.46 7.59
CA ARG A 155 12.30 11.34 6.14
C ARG A 155 11.93 12.64 5.43
N LEU A 156 10.85 13.28 5.83
CA LEU A 156 10.41 14.54 5.23
C LEU A 156 11.39 15.67 5.50
N HIS A 157 11.98 15.72 6.71
CA HIS A 157 13.03 16.66 7.06
C HIS A 157 14.28 16.46 6.18
N ALA A 158 14.74 15.22 6.03
CA ALA A 158 15.89 14.89 5.19
C ALA A 158 15.63 15.27 3.72
N LYS A 159 14.45 14.93 3.18
CA LYS A 159 14.06 15.29 1.81
C LYS A 159 14.02 16.81 1.60
N LYS A 160 13.45 17.56 2.54
CA LYS A 160 13.36 19.03 2.47
C LYS A 160 14.73 19.69 2.48
N ASN A 161 15.64 19.18 3.27
CA ASN A 161 16.99 19.74 3.44
C ASN A 161 18.02 19.09 2.50
N LYS A 162 17.57 18.25 1.55
CA LYS A 162 18.45 17.52 0.63
C LYS A 162 19.58 16.75 1.34
N ILE A 163 19.28 16.26 2.56
CA ILE A 163 20.18 15.40 3.30
C ILE A 163 20.04 14.00 2.72
N PHE A 164 21.02 13.57 1.95
CA PHE A 164 21.13 12.20 1.45
C PHE A 164 22.01 11.40 2.42
N ALA A 165 21.74 10.09 2.53
CA ALA A 165 22.69 9.21 3.19
C ALA A 165 24.02 9.33 2.43
N THR A 166 25.06 9.75 3.12
CA THR A 166 26.43 9.59 2.64
C THR A 166 26.84 8.16 2.92
N ASP A 167 27.40 7.51 1.91
CA ASP A 167 27.90 6.13 1.95
C ASP A 167 28.87 5.89 3.12
#